data_52f63805af486dcf26d01c83b385ef73
#
_entry.id   52f63805af486dcf26d01c83b385ef73
#
_cell.length_a   1.000
_cell.length_b   1.000
_cell.length_c   1.000
_cell.angle_alpha   90.00
_cell.angle_beta   90.00
_cell.angle_gamma   90.00
#
_symmetry.space_group_name_H-M   'P 1'
#
loop_
_entity.id
_entity.type
_entity.pdbx_description
1 polymer ?
#
loop_
_entity_poly.entity_id
_entity_poly.type
_entity_poly.pdbx_seq_one_letter_code
_entity_poly.pdbx_strand_id
1 'polypeptide(L)'
;MRSRTLIALLTSVVGSLGVVGAAAVGARAGVKGQRAAAQRVVDMLPIHADWWRERQQHEGQLLYVAIGDSAAQGVGATAPGRGYVGLLARRIRHRSHMSVRVVNLSVSGSTTWGAKRDQLPKLRHYAPDVCTVSIGANDIADFDPDKFERNIRAIYGAVPSHAVVAELPCMFVPDRERKVAVANEIVHRVADEFGLTVAPLHTITKRVGVRRTFFNSYGDLFHPNDRGYEVWASAFEPAVDARVDTVAAIRHYLSVREAENLGREAGAVANARAEQDTDGAEALDHAARQGPGPVERLRHRMTGSIAVPDERDQSDEPDDHPGDVGRTA
;
A
#
# COMPACT_ATOMS: atom_id res chain seq x y z
N MET A 1 0.61 7.46 32.45
CA MET A 1 2.05 7.71 32.48
C MET A 1 2.71 7.95 31.11
N ARG A 2 2.12 7.49 29.97
CA ARG A 2 2.72 7.64 28.62
C ARG A 2 2.68 9.06 28.02
N SER A 3 1.68 9.89 28.36
CA SER A 3 1.57 11.26 27.81
C SER A 3 2.61 12.26 28.35
N ARG A 4 3.03 12.11 29.59
CA ARG A 4 3.97 13.07 30.21
C ARG A 4 5.40 12.95 29.67
N THR A 5 5.82 11.75 29.27
CA THR A 5 7.15 11.49 28.70
C THR A 5 7.24 12.00 27.26
N LEU A 6 6.15 11.94 26.48
CA LEU A 6 6.10 12.48 25.13
C LEU A 6 6.18 14.02 25.13
N ILE A 7 5.49 14.65 26.06
CA ILE A 7 5.51 16.12 26.23
C ILE A 7 6.91 16.60 26.62
N ALA A 8 7.62 15.87 27.51
CA ALA A 8 8.98 16.22 27.92
C ALA A 8 10.00 16.10 26.76
N LEU A 9 9.86 15.10 25.88
CA LEU A 9 10.70 14.93 24.69
C LEU A 9 10.46 16.03 23.66
N LEU A 10 9.21 16.42 23.41
CA LEU A 10 8.88 17.50 22.47
C LEU A 10 9.29 18.87 23.00
N THR A 11 9.21 19.10 24.31
CA THR A 11 9.67 20.38 24.91
C THR A 11 11.18 20.51 24.90
N SER A 12 11.95 19.43 25.01
CA SER A 12 13.41 19.47 24.91
C SER A 12 13.90 19.70 23.47
N VAL A 13 13.18 19.24 22.45
CA VAL A 13 13.49 19.49 21.02
C VAL A 13 13.17 20.93 20.63
N VAL A 14 12.08 21.50 21.13
CA VAL A 14 11.67 22.90 20.87
C VAL A 14 12.55 23.89 21.67
N GLY A 15 13.05 23.49 22.85
CA GLY A 15 13.88 24.37 23.70
C GLY A 15 15.30 24.62 23.17
N SER A 16 15.77 23.87 22.17
CA SER A 16 17.15 23.97 21.65
C SER A 16 17.28 24.67 20.30
N LEU A 17 16.20 25.25 19.75
CA LEU A 17 16.27 26.16 18.60
C LEU A 17 16.72 27.54 19.07
N GLY A 18 18.04 27.65 19.25
CA GLY A 18 18.73 28.90 19.63
C GLY A 18 18.42 30.03 18.65
N VAL A 19 17.79 31.04 19.18
CA VAL A 19 17.50 32.32 18.58
C VAL A 19 18.80 33.03 18.20
N VAL A 20 18.97 33.35 16.94
CA VAL A 20 19.87 34.41 16.50
C VAL A 20 19.06 35.72 16.51
N GLY A 21 19.48 36.61 17.34
CA GLY A 21 19.08 37.97 17.64
C GLY A 21 17.95 38.64 16.87
N ALA A 22 16.89 39.00 17.58
CA ALA A 22 16.07 40.16 17.31
C ALA A 22 15.51 40.72 18.63
N ALA A 23 15.42 42.04 18.71
CA ALA A 23 15.19 42.85 19.91
C ALA A 23 14.11 42.34 20.88
N ALA A 24 14.33 42.59 22.17
CA ALA A 24 13.64 42.01 23.34
C ALA A 24 12.10 42.13 23.40
N VAL A 25 11.45 42.89 22.55
CA VAL A 25 9.99 43.02 22.48
C VAL A 25 9.40 42.01 21.45
N GLY A 26 10.10 41.74 20.38
CA GLY A 26 9.74 40.67 19.39
C GLY A 26 9.97 39.26 19.92
N ALA A 27 10.94 39.06 20.83
CA ALA A 27 11.29 37.75 21.39
C ALA A 27 10.16 37.12 22.22
N ARG A 28 9.42 37.91 23.00
CA ARG A 28 8.28 37.41 23.81
C ARG A 28 7.09 36.96 22.97
N ALA A 29 6.80 37.67 21.87
CA ALA A 29 5.74 37.30 20.94
C ALA A 29 6.15 36.07 20.13
N GLY A 30 7.41 35.98 19.71
CA GLY A 30 7.97 34.82 19.03
C GLY A 30 7.94 33.54 19.88
N VAL A 31 8.35 33.62 21.15
CA VAL A 31 8.30 32.48 22.09
C VAL A 31 6.86 32.01 22.35
N LYS A 32 5.90 32.94 22.49
CA LYS A 32 4.48 32.57 22.60
C LYS A 32 3.97 31.87 21.33
N GLY A 33 4.34 32.40 20.17
CA GLY A 33 3.96 31.78 18.86
C GLY A 33 4.52 30.39 18.70
N GLN A 34 5.80 30.17 19.05
CA GLN A 34 6.43 28.84 19.00
C GLN A 34 5.80 27.84 19.98
N ARG A 35 5.52 28.27 21.21
CA ARG A 35 4.83 27.41 22.18
C ARG A 35 3.43 27.01 21.71
N ALA A 36 2.69 27.95 21.15
CA ALA A 36 1.37 27.67 20.58
C ALA A 36 1.46 26.74 19.36
N ALA A 37 2.49 26.87 18.50
CA ALA A 37 2.72 25.99 17.40
C ALA A 37 3.10 24.58 17.87
N ALA A 38 4.00 24.47 18.86
CA ALA A 38 4.36 23.19 19.48
C ALA A 38 3.13 22.48 20.11
N GLN A 39 2.25 23.25 20.78
CA GLN A 39 1.02 22.67 21.33
C GLN A 39 0.11 22.15 20.22
N ARG A 40 -0.09 22.90 19.13
CA ARG A 40 -0.88 22.45 17.99
C ARG A 40 -0.30 21.17 17.35
N VAL A 41 1.03 21.03 17.30
CA VAL A 41 1.67 19.78 16.85
C VAL A 41 1.29 18.63 17.77
N VAL A 42 1.35 18.81 19.09
CA VAL A 42 0.93 17.78 20.06
C VAL A 42 -0.54 17.38 19.84
N ASP A 43 -1.40 18.35 19.61
CA ASP A 43 -2.83 18.13 19.37
C ASP A 43 -3.10 17.38 18.05
N MET A 44 -2.25 17.56 17.02
CA MET A 44 -2.33 16.83 15.74
C MET A 44 -1.93 15.36 15.85
N LEU A 45 -1.05 14.98 16.77
CA LEU A 45 -0.48 13.63 16.83
C LEU A 45 -1.54 12.52 16.89
N PRO A 46 -2.55 12.57 17.79
CA PRO A 46 -3.59 11.56 17.83
C PRO A 46 -4.45 11.56 16.55
N ILE A 47 -4.77 12.75 16.03
CA ILE A 47 -5.59 12.89 14.82
C ILE A 47 -4.91 12.20 13.62
N HIS A 48 -3.61 12.44 13.43
CA HIS A 48 -2.85 11.83 12.34
C HIS A 48 -2.70 10.32 12.54
N ALA A 49 -2.44 9.87 13.77
CA ALA A 49 -2.31 8.45 14.07
C ALA A 49 -3.64 7.69 13.84
N ASP A 50 -4.77 8.28 14.24
CA ASP A 50 -6.10 7.71 14.05
C ASP A 50 -6.47 7.62 12.57
N TRP A 51 -6.21 8.70 11.82
CA TRP A 51 -6.45 8.72 10.38
C TRP A 51 -5.67 7.62 9.65
N TRP A 52 -4.38 7.40 10.01
CA TRP A 52 -3.60 6.33 9.41
C TRP A 52 -4.09 4.94 9.83
N ARG A 53 -4.58 4.76 11.06
CA ARG A 53 -5.18 3.52 11.53
C ARG A 53 -6.47 3.17 10.78
N GLU A 54 -7.29 4.16 10.49
CA GLU A 54 -8.46 3.98 9.65
C GLU A 54 -8.05 3.67 8.20
N ARG A 55 -7.12 4.44 7.66
CA ARG A 55 -6.66 4.32 6.27
C ARG A 55 -6.04 2.95 5.94
N GLN A 56 -5.36 2.32 6.87
CA GLN A 56 -4.76 0.99 6.65
C GLN A 56 -5.79 -0.14 6.49
N GLN A 57 -7.05 0.09 6.88
CA GLN A 57 -8.15 -0.87 6.74
C GLN A 57 -8.74 -0.88 5.32
N HIS A 58 -8.46 0.14 4.52
CA HIS A 58 -8.89 0.19 3.13
C HIS A 58 -8.16 -0.86 2.31
N GLU A 59 -8.89 -1.51 1.42
CA GLU A 59 -8.30 -2.46 0.48
C GLU A 59 -7.59 -1.76 -0.68
N GLY A 60 -6.71 -2.49 -1.35
CA GLY A 60 -6.00 -2.01 -2.52
C GLY A 60 -5.27 -3.14 -3.23
N GLN A 61 -5.14 -3.00 -4.54
CA GLN A 61 -4.40 -3.94 -5.38
C GLN A 61 -2.89 -3.86 -5.12
N LEU A 62 -2.37 -2.68 -4.76
CA LEU A 62 -0.98 -2.48 -4.37
C LEU A 62 -0.91 -2.19 -2.87
N LEU A 63 0.08 -2.76 -2.20
CA LEU A 63 0.38 -2.48 -0.81
C LEU A 63 1.59 -1.55 -0.69
N TYR A 64 1.36 -0.34 -0.17
CA TYR A 64 2.41 0.60 0.19
C TYR A 64 2.59 0.64 1.71
N VAL A 65 3.81 0.34 2.19
CA VAL A 65 4.17 0.41 3.61
C VAL A 65 5.18 1.52 3.83
N ALA A 66 4.93 2.36 4.84
CA ALA A 66 5.84 3.42 5.25
C ALA A 66 6.34 3.20 6.68
N ILE A 67 7.65 3.32 6.88
CA ILE A 67 8.34 3.32 8.17
C ILE A 67 8.92 4.73 8.39
N GLY A 68 8.78 5.26 9.60
CA GLY A 68 9.29 6.59 9.88
C GLY A 68 8.87 7.16 11.23
N ASP A 69 8.83 8.48 11.29
CA ASP A 69 8.48 9.25 12.47
C ASP A 69 7.27 10.17 12.22
N SER A 70 7.21 11.33 12.86
CA SER A 70 6.15 12.32 12.68
C SER A 70 6.05 12.85 11.26
N ALA A 71 7.16 12.94 10.52
CA ALA A 71 7.14 13.37 9.14
C ALA A 71 6.42 12.36 8.24
N ALA A 72 6.60 11.05 8.50
CA ALA A 72 5.87 10.01 7.78
C ALA A 72 4.37 10.00 8.12
N GLN A 73 3.99 10.47 9.31
CA GLN A 73 2.58 10.70 9.65
C GLN A 73 2.00 11.97 9.03
N GLY A 74 2.84 12.83 8.45
CA GLY A 74 2.44 14.10 7.85
C GLY A 74 2.15 15.20 8.87
N VAL A 75 2.76 15.12 10.07
CA VAL A 75 2.61 16.13 11.12
C VAL A 75 3.10 17.47 10.61
N GLY A 76 2.29 18.54 10.78
CA GLY A 76 2.54 19.86 10.22
C GLY A 76 1.84 20.14 8.90
N ALA A 77 1.37 19.12 8.19
CA ALA A 77 0.50 19.29 7.03
C ALA A 77 -0.93 19.65 7.45
N THR A 78 -1.69 20.27 6.55
CA THR A 78 -3.09 20.65 6.77
C THR A 78 -4.02 19.44 6.91
N ALA A 79 -3.57 18.26 6.43
CA ALA A 79 -4.23 16.98 6.62
C ALA A 79 -3.19 15.84 6.51
N PRO A 80 -3.39 14.68 7.18
CA PRO A 80 -2.43 13.57 7.15
C PRO A 80 -2.06 13.11 5.74
N GLY A 81 -3.06 13.05 4.84
CA GLY A 81 -2.87 12.68 3.44
C GLY A 81 -2.09 13.71 2.61
N ARG A 82 -1.79 14.90 3.12
CA ARG A 82 -0.93 15.91 2.48
C ARG A 82 0.54 15.80 2.90
N GLY A 83 0.86 14.92 3.87
CA GLY A 83 2.22 14.49 4.14
C GLY A 83 2.81 13.70 2.97
N TYR A 84 4.16 13.54 2.95
CA TYR A 84 4.85 12.90 1.83
C TYR A 84 4.35 11.46 1.55
N VAL A 85 4.01 10.68 2.57
CA VAL A 85 3.44 9.32 2.41
C VAL A 85 2.11 9.37 1.64
N GLY A 86 1.23 10.33 1.97
CA GLY A 86 -0.03 10.51 1.25
C GLY A 86 0.16 11.02 -0.18
N LEU A 87 1.16 11.88 -0.41
CA LEU A 87 1.55 12.35 -1.75
C LEU A 87 2.04 11.18 -2.61
N LEU A 88 2.95 10.37 -2.08
CA LEU A 88 3.46 9.17 -2.75
C LEU A 88 2.35 8.14 -3.02
N ALA A 89 1.45 7.92 -2.08
CA ALA A 89 0.31 7.01 -2.29
C ALA A 89 -0.57 7.45 -3.47
N ARG A 90 -0.83 8.76 -3.62
CA ARG A 90 -1.55 9.30 -4.78
C ARG A 90 -0.75 9.11 -6.09
N ARG A 91 0.56 9.35 -6.06
CA ARG A 91 1.45 9.14 -7.20
C ARG A 91 1.47 7.68 -7.64
N ILE A 92 1.63 6.74 -6.70
CA ILE A 92 1.60 5.30 -6.96
C ILE A 92 0.28 4.92 -7.65
N ARG A 93 -0.85 5.36 -7.11
CA ARG A 93 -2.17 5.10 -7.70
C ARG A 93 -2.29 5.67 -9.11
N HIS A 94 -1.85 6.91 -9.33
CA HIS A 94 -1.92 7.56 -10.63
C HIS A 94 -1.03 6.85 -11.66
N ARG A 95 0.21 6.47 -11.28
CA ARG A 95 1.16 5.84 -12.19
C ARG A 95 0.79 4.40 -12.54
N SER A 96 0.34 3.63 -11.55
CA SER A 96 -0.02 2.22 -11.73
C SER A 96 -1.42 2.00 -12.29
N HIS A 97 -2.31 3.00 -12.21
CA HIS A 97 -3.75 2.87 -12.45
C HIS A 97 -4.45 1.83 -11.54
N MET A 98 -3.82 1.47 -10.42
CA MET A 98 -4.32 0.49 -9.45
C MET A 98 -4.72 1.16 -8.14
N SER A 99 -5.67 0.57 -7.41
CA SER A 99 -5.98 0.97 -6.04
C SER A 99 -4.81 0.67 -5.11
N VAL A 100 -4.56 1.56 -4.12
CA VAL A 100 -3.42 1.45 -3.20
C VAL A 100 -3.91 1.36 -1.77
N ARG A 101 -3.59 0.25 -1.11
CA ARG A 101 -3.65 0.11 0.34
C ARG A 101 -2.40 0.72 0.94
N VAL A 102 -2.56 1.63 1.92
CA VAL A 102 -1.44 2.26 2.61
C VAL A 102 -1.41 1.80 4.06
N VAL A 103 -0.29 1.22 4.48
CA VAL A 103 0.00 0.87 5.87
C VAL A 103 1.13 1.75 6.36
N ASN A 104 0.80 2.74 7.16
CA ASN A 104 1.78 3.64 7.74
C ASN A 104 2.14 3.17 9.16
N LEU A 105 3.31 2.54 9.30
CA LEU A 105 3.81 2.01 10.57
C LEU A 105 4.53 3.06 11.42
N SER A 106 4.69 4.27 10.91
CA SER A 106 5.42 5.34 11.57
C SER A 106 4.84 5.71 12.93
N VAL A 107 5.70 6.19 13.81
CA VAL A 107 5.35 6.65 15.16
C VAL A 107 5.98 8.01 15.40
N SER A 108 5.17 9.02 15.69
CA SER A 108 5.67 10.37 15.98
C SER A 108 6.70 10.37 17.12
N GLY A 109 7.80 11.09 16.91
CA GLY A 109 8.93 11.14 17.87
C GLY A 109 9.83 9.89 17.87
N SER A 110 9.60 8.93 16.94
CA SER A 110 10.41 7.72 16.86
C SER A 110 11.83 8.04 16.43
N THR A 111 12.80 7.47 17.16
CA THR A 111 14.19 7.35 16.76
C THR A 111 14.39 6.06 15.96
N THR A 112 15.60 5.83 15.45
CA THR A 112 15.97 4.55 14.81
C THR A 112 15.76 3.37 15.76
N TRP A 113 16.04 3.53 17.07
CA TRP A 113 15.74 2.51 18.07
C TRP A 113 14.24 2.27 18.23
N GLY A 114 13.42 3.34 18.25
CA GLY A 114 11.97 3.24 18.32
C GLY A 114 11.39 2.52 17.09
N ALA A 115 11.88 2.83 15.90
CA ALA A 115 11.46 2.16 14.67
C ALA A 115 11.78 0.65 14.70
N LYS A 116 13.00 0.29 15.12
CA LYS A 116 13.40 -1.10 15.31
C LYS A 116 12.50 -1.84 16.29
N ARG A 117 12.17 -1.24 17.44
CA ARG A 117 11.40 -1.86 18.50
C ARG A 117 9.91 -2.00 18.17
N ASP A 118 9.31 -0.96 17.57
CA ASP A 118 7.85 -0.83 17.51
C ASP A 118 7.28 -1.00 16.09
N GLN A 119 8.08 -0.74 15.03
CA GLN A 119 7.63 -0.78 13.65
C GLN A 119 8.04 -2.07 12.92
N LEU A 120 9.28 -2.54 13.07
CA LEU A 120 9.74 -3.78 12.42
C LEU A 120 8.93 -5.03 12.81
N PRO A 121 8.53 -5.25 14.08
CA PRO A 121 7.68 -6.38 14.41
C PRO A 121 6.35 -6.38 13.67
N LYS A 122 5.83 -5.21 13.32
CA LYS A 122 4.60 -5.07 12.54
C LYS A 122 4.84 -5.29 11.05
N LEU A 123 5.98 -4.82 10.53
CA LEU A 123 6.35 -4.98 9.12
C LEU A 123 6.32 -6.45 8.68
N ARG A 124 6.70 -7.38 9.56
CA ARG A 124 6.71 -8.82 9.27
C ARG A 124 5.37 -9.41 8.81
N HIS A 125 4.28 -8.72 9.10
CA HIS A 125 2.93 -9.14 8.70
C HIS A 125 2.52 -8.64 7.31
N TYR A 126 3.43 -7.96 6.60
CA TYR A 126 3.16 -7.35 5.31
C TYR A 126 4.19 -7.76 4.27
N ALA A 127 3.74 -7.94 3.04
CA ALA A 127 4.58 -8.11 1.86
C ALA A 127 4.34 -6.92 0.92
N PRO A 128 4.97 -5.74 1.16
CA PRO A 128 4.66 -4.53 0.42
C PRO A 128 5.16 -4.59 -1.03
N ASP A 129 4.35 -4.10 -1.94
CA ASP A 129 4.76 -3.81 -3.32
C ASP A 129 5.70 -2.60 -3.36
N VAL A 130 5.46 -1.60 -2.50
CA VAL A 130 6.29 -0.40 -2.32
C VAL A 130 6.56 -0.22 -0.83
N CYS A 131 7.81 0.03 -0.46
CA CYS A 131 8.20 0.31 0.92
C CYS A 131 9.08 1.57 0.97
N THR A 132 8.79 2.50 1.90
CA THR A 132 9.64 3.66 2.16
C THR A 132 10.06 3.74 3.61
N VAL A 133 11.30 4.19 3.85
CA VAL A 133 11.86 4.39 5.18
C VAL A 133 12.42 5.81 5.29
N SER A 134 11.89 6.61 6.20
CA SER A 134 12.43 7.93 6.54
C SER A 134 12.47 8.07 8.07
N ILE A 135 13.63 7.82 8.65
CA ILE A 135 13.83 7.76 10.09
C ILE A 135 15.23 8.26 10.46
N GLY A 136 15.39 8.79 11.67
CA GLY A 136 16.69 9.18 12.20
C GLY A 136 16.81 10.67 12.52
N ALA A 137 15.87 11.51 12.07
CA ALA A 137 15.89 12.94 12.40
C ALA A 137 15.83 13.21 13.91
N ASN A 138 15.11 12.38 14.66
CA ASN A 138 14.98 12.48 16.11
C ASN A 138 16.23 11.99 16.87
N ASP A 139 17.09 11.19 16.24
CA ASP A 139 18.35 10.72 16.84
C ASP A 139 19.37 11.86 16.93
N ILE A 140 19.27 12.90 16.10
CA ILE A 140 20.24 14.02 16.01
C ILE A 140 20.36 14.82 17.32
N ALA A 141 19.29 14.87 18.12
CA ALA A 141 19.30 15.57 19.40
C ALA A 141 20.34 14.96 20.36
N ASP A 142 20.39 13.63 20.45
CA ASP A 142 21.34 12.86 21.28
C ASP A 142 22.02 11.81 20.39
N PHE A 143 22.84 12.31 19.43
CA PHE A 143 23.40 11.50 18.36
C PHE A 143 24.59 10.68 18.83
N ASP A 144 24.47 9.37 18.73
CA ASP A 144 25.52 8.37 18.93
C ASP A 144 25.67 7.56 17.62
N PRO A 145 26.76 7.76 16.85
CA PRO A 145 26.94 7.10 15.54
C PRO A 145 26.85 5.58 15.60
N ASP A 146 27.43 4.97 16.63
CA ASP A 146 27.47 3.51 16.73
C ASP A 146 26.08 2.92 17.02
N LYS A 147 25.30 3.56 17.88
CA LYS A 147 23.92 3.15 18.15
C LYS A 147 23.06 3.38 16.91
N PHE A 148 23.22 4.53 16.26
CA PHE A 148 22.51 4.87 15.03
C PHE A 148 22.80 3.80 13.95
N GLU A 149 24.04 3.48 13.69
CA GLU A 149 24.42 2.47 12.71
C GLU A 149 23.84 1.08 13.04
N ARG A 150 23.99 0.61 14.27
CA ARG A 150 23.39 -0.68 14.69
C ARG A 150 21.88 -0.74 14.45
N ASN A 151 21.18 0.36 14.67
CA ASN A 151 19.74 0.41 14.47
C ASN A 151 19.39 0.49 12.97
N ILE A 152 20.10 1.31 12.18
CA ILE A 152 19.92 1.37 10.71
C ILE A 152 20.19 0.01 10.07
N ARG A 153 21.25 -0.71 10.46
CA ARG A 153 21.51 -2.08 9.98
C ARG A 153 20.34 -3.03 10.27
N ALA A 154 19.79 -2.95 11.49
CA ALA A 154 18.66 -3.78 11.85
C ALA A 154 17.39 -3.43 11.06
N ILE A 155 17.17 -2.14 10.74
CA ILE A 155 16.04 -1.67 9.94
C ILE A 155 16.22 -2.10 8.48
N TYR A 156 17.39 -1.82 7.89
CA TYR A 156 17.65 -2.09 6.47
C TYR A 156 17.72 -3.59 6.16
N GLY A 157 18.20 -4.39 7.09
CA GLY A 157 18.17 -5.85 6.96
C GLY A 157 16.78 -6.48 7.13
N ALA A 158 15.79 -5.73 7.63
CA ALA A 158 14.42 -6.23 7.84
C ALA A 158 13.42 -5.73 6.79
N VAL A 159 13.74 -4.69 6.04
CA VAL A 159 12.88 -4.19 4.96
C VAL A 159 13.09 -4.99 3.66
N PRO A 160 12.12 -4.99 2.73
CA PRO A 160 12.31 -5.64 1.44
C PRO A 160 13.49 -5.04 0.66
N SER A 161 14.18 -5.83 -0.15
CA SER A 161 15.34 -5.38 -0.97
C SER A 161 14.99 -4.25 -1.96
N HIS A 162 13.71 -4.05 -2.26
CA HIS A 162 13.24 -2.95 -3.11
C HIS A 162 12.77 -1.72 -2.31
N ALA A 163 13.02 -1.68 -1.00
CA ALA A 163 12.65 -0.52 -0.18
C ALA A 163 13.48 0.72 -0.59
N VAL A 164 12.83 1.88 -0.54
CA VAL A 164 13.47 3.17 -0.74
C VAL A 164 13.69 3.79 0.63
N VAL A 165 14.97 3.95 1.01
CA VAL A 165 15.37 4.55 2.27
C VAL A 165 15.80 6.00 2.03
N ALA A 166 15.60 6.90 2.97
CA ALA A 166 15.92 8.31 2.79
C ALA A 166 17.15 8.74 3.57
N GLU A 167 17.90 9.70 3.01
CA GLU A 167 18.78 10.55 3.78
C GLU A 167 17.99 11.30 4.87
N LEU A 168 18.65 11.70 5.95
CA LEU A 168 18.11 12.69 6.87
C LEU A 168 18.02 14.05 6.16
N PRO A 169 16.99 14.87 6.40
CA PRO A 169 16.86 16.18 5.77
C PRO A 169 17.96 17.14 6.23
N CYS A 170 18.24 18.18 5.44
CA CYS A 170 19.09 19.28 5.86
C CYS A 170 18.44 20.05 7.00
N MET A 171 19.16 20.24 8.10
CA MET A 171 18.64 20.90 9.30
C MET A 171 19.04 22.37 9.40
N PHE A 172 19.94 22.88 8.55
CA PHE A 172 20.41 24.27 8.47
C PHE A 172 21.05 24.83 9.76
N VAL A 173 21.24 24.01 10.79
CA VAL A 173 21.91 24.38 12.05
C VAL A 173 23.28 23.71 12.07
N PRO A 174 24.41 24.46 12.15
CA PRO A 174 25.76 23.92 11.94
C PRO A 174 26.09 22.68 12.77
N ASP A 175 25.74 22.67 14.07
CA ASP A 175 26.02 21.53 14.93
C ASP A 175 25.21 20.29 14.57
N ARG A 176 23.93 20.48 14.22
CA ARG A 176 23.08 19.40 13.76
C ARG A 176 23.50 18.90 12.39
N GLU A 177 23.86 19.82 11.51
CA GLU A 177 24.27 19.51 10.16
C GLU A 177 25.55 18.64 10.11
N ARG A 178 26.50 18.87 11.04
CA ARG A 178 27.66 17.96 11.21
C ARG A 178 27.24 16.54 11.60
N LYS A 179 26.27 16.40 12.52
CA LYS A 179 25.72 15.10 12.91
C LYS A 179 24.94 14.43 11.75
N VAL A 180 24.16 15.22 11.01
CA VAL A 180 23.41 14.77 9.83
C VAL A 180 24.37 14.26 8.74
N ALA A 181 25.51 14.93 8.53
CA ALA A 181 26.52 14.46 7.58
C ALA A 181 27.01 13.05 7.94
N VAL A 182 27.41 12.83 9.20
CA VAL A 182 27.84 11.51 9.69
C VAL A 182 26.71 10.48 9.59
N ALA A 183 25.49 10.86 9.96
CA ALA A 183 24.32 9.97 9.86
C ALA A 183 24.05 9.56 8.40
N ASN A 184 24.15 10.49 7.45
CA ASN A 184 23.94 10.21 6.04
C ASN A 184 25.07 9.34 5.42
N GLU A 185 26.32 9.51 5.86
CA GLU A 185 27.39 8.58 5.51
C GLU A 185 27.07 7.14 5.95
N ILE A 186 26.53 6.96 7.15
CA ILE A 186 26.08 5.67 7.65
C ILE A 186 24.90 5.15 6.82
N VAL A 187 23.89 5.99 6.53
CA VAL A 187 22.75 5.64 5.70
C VAL A 187 23.21 5.11 4.34
N HIS A 188 24.07 5.83 3.63
CA HIS A 188 24.56 5.40 2.32
C HIS A 188 25.34 4.09 2.40
N ARG A 189 26.31 4.00 3.31
CA ARG A 189 27.14 2.81 3.45
C ARG A 189 26.30 1.57 3.78
N VAL A 190 25.38 1.68 4.70
CA VAL A 190 24.53 0.55 5.09
C VAL A 190 23.49 0.24 4.00
N ALA A 191 22.95 1.24 3.30
CA ALA A 191 22.06 1.01 2.16
C ALA A 191 22.75 0.25 1.03
N ASP A 192 24.01 0.62 0.71
CA ASP A 192 24.82 -0.07 -0.29
C ASP A 192 25.06 -1.54 0.08
N GLU A 193 25.35 -1.84 1.37
CA GLU A 193 25.54 -3.21 1.84
C GLU A 193 24.30 -4.09 1.66
N PHE A 194 23.09 -3.51 1.79
CA PHE A 194 21.81 -4.22 1.61
C PHE A 194 21.21 -4.04 0.20
N GLY A 195 21.88 -3.33 -0.70
CA GLY A 195 21.41 -3.08 -2.06
C GLY A 195 20.14 -2.22 -2.13
N LEU A 196 19.96 -1.32 -1.16
CA LEU A 196 18.77 -0.46 -1.08
C LEU A 196 18.97 0.85 -1.83
N THR A 197 17.90 1.38 -2.40
CA THR A 197 17.90 2.68 -3.07
C THR A 197 17.75 3.81 -2.06
N VAL A 198 18.66 4.80 -2.10
CA VAL A 198 18.60 5.98 -1.23
C VAL A 198 17.91 7.14 -1.92
N ALA A 199 16.84 7.67 -1.31
CA ALA A 199 16.21 8.92 -1.71
C ALA A 199 17.05 10.12 -1.23
N PRO A 200 17.45 11.07 -2.10
CA PRO A 200 18.40 12.14 -1.79
C PRO A 200 17.74 13.31 -1.04
N LEU A 201 17.12 13.02 0.10
CA LEU A 201 16.33 13.98 0.86
C LEU A 201 17.14 15.16 1.40
N HIS A 202 18.39 14.89 1.87
CA HIS A 202 19.29 15.93 2.31
C HIS A 202 19.64 16.89 1.16
N THR A 203 20.05 16.33 0.05
CA THR A 203 20.42 17.10 -1.14
C THR A 203 19.27 17.98 -1.63
N ILE A 204 18.07 17.45 -1.69
CA ILE A 204 16.89 18.18 -2.17
C ILE A 204 16.49 19.27 -1.17
N THR A 205 16.40 18.97 0.12
CA THR A 205 16.07 19.95 1.14
C THR A 205 17.12 21.04 1.27
N LYS A 206 18.41 20.71 1.16
CA LYS A 206 19.52 21.68 1.14
C LYS A 206 19.43 22.63 -0.06
N ARG A 207 19.11 22.11 -1.24
CA ARG A 207 18.95 22.90 -2.48
C ARG A 207 17.80 23.91 -2.40
N VAL A 208 16.75 23.58 -1.68
CA VAL A 208 15.63 24.50 -1.40
C VAL A 208 16.12 25.76 -0.68
N GLY A 209 17.11 25.64 0.18
CA GLY A 209 17.75 26.73 0.90
C GLY A 209 16.96 27.20 2.14
N VAL A 210 17.64 27.80 3.10
CA VAL A 210 17.11 28.16 4.41
C VAL A 210 15.87 29.05 4.36
N ARG A 211 15.82 30.06 3.47
CA ARG A 211 14.65 30.95 3.35
C ARG A 211 13.38 30.21 2.98
N ARG A 212 13.45 29.38 1.94
CA ARG A 212 12.27 28.60 1.50
C ARG A 212 11.90 27.53 2.51
N THR A 213 12.87 26.90 3.17
CA THR A 213 12.60 25.92 4.23
C THR A 213 11.84 26.56 5.38
N PHE A 214 12.14 27.80 5.75
CA PHE A 214 11.34 28.54 6.74
C PHE A 214 9.86 28.66 6.33
N PHE A 215 9.57 29.01 5.07
CA PHE A 215 8.19 29.08 4.54
C PHE A 215 7.56 27.71 4.27
N ASN A 216 8.37 26.67 4.13
CA ASN A 216 7.95 25.30 3.94
C ASN A 216 7.82 24.52 5.26
N SER A 217 8.12 25.18 6.39
CA SER A 217 7.97 24.62 7.73
C SER A 217 6.65 25.00 8.35
N TYR A 218 6.13 24.13 9.20
CA TYR A 218 5.05 24.47 10.13
C TYR A 218 5.53 25.50 11.15
N GLY A 219 4.64 26.12 11.89
CA GLY A 219 5.01 27.20 12.84
C GLY A 219 5.96 26.80 13.98
N ASP A 220 6.27 25.51 14.14
CA ASP A 220 7.28 24.98 15.06
C ASP A 220 8.71 24.99 14.48
N LEU A 221 8.87 25.34 13.20
CA LEU A 221 10.13 25.39 12.47
C LEU A 221 10.88 24.05 12.38
N PHE A 222 10.20 22.96 12.64
CA PHE A 222 10.77 21.61 12.60
C PHE A 222 10.03 20.70 11.61
N HIS A 223 8.70 20.64 11.70
CA HIS A 223 7.91 19.82 10.79
C HIS A 223 7.66 20.56 9.47
N PRO A 224 7.69 19.86 8.34
CA PRO A 224 7.28 20.43 7.06
C PRO A 224 5.78 20.78 7.08
N ASN A 225 5.38 21.85 6.39
CA ASN A 225 4.00 22.09 5.99
C ASN A 225 3.70 21.40 4.64
N ASP A 226 2.52 21.61 4.05
CA ASP A 226 2.12 21.00 2.79
C ASP A 226 3.18 21.16 1.68
N ARG A 227 3.72 22.38 1.52
CA ARG A 227 4.78 22.66 0.51
C ARG A 227 6.10 21.98 0.85
N GLY A 228 6.43 21.88 2.14
CA GLY A 228 7.60 21.16 2.62
C GLY A 228 7.48 19.67 2.31
N TYR A 229 6.29 19.11 2.46
CA TYR A 229 6.04 17.70 2.11
C TYR A 229 6.04 17.40 0.61
N GLU A 230 5.68 18.37 -0.24
CA GLU A 230 5.90 18.26 -1.69
C GLU A 230 7.40 18.13 -2.01
N VAL A 231 8.25 18.92 -1.34
CA VAL A 231 9.71 18.80 -1.46
C VAL A 231 10.19 17.42 -0.97
N TRP A 232 9.68 16.94 0.16
CA TRP A 232 10.04 15.61 0.67
C TRP A 232 9.61 14.50 -0.29
N ALA A 233 8.38 14.54 -0.78
CA ALA A 233 7.87 13.54 -1.73
C ALA A 233 8.75 13.49 -2.98
N SER A 234 9.17 14.65 -3.51
CA SER A 234 10.00 14.71 -4.72
C SER A 234 11.36 13.99 -4.59
N ALA A 235 11.87 13.81 -3.36
CA ALA A 235 13.08 13.03 -3.13
C ALA A 235 12.87 11.52 -3.36
N PHE A 236 11.70 11.02 -3.08
CA PHE A 236 11.36 9.60 -3.23
C PHE A 236 10.82 9.26 -4.63
N GLU A 237 10.23 10.24 -5.31
CA GLU A 237 9.49 10.03 -6.56
C GLU A 237 10.24 9.20 -7.62
N PRO A 238 11.50 9.47 -7.95
CA PRO A 238 12.18 8.70 -9.01
C PRO A 238 12.31 7.21 -8.66
N ALA A 239 12.68 6.89 -7.42
CA ALA A 239 12.85 5.51 -6.98
C ALA A 239 11.51 4.79 -6.81
N VAL A 240 10.50 5.47 -6.27
CA VAL A 240 9.14 4.95 -6.14
C VAL A 240 8.53 4.69 -7.51
N ASP A 241 8.71 5.59 -8.47
CA ASP A 241 8.22 5.43 -9.84
C ASP A 241 8.82 4.19 -10.52
N ALA A 242 10.15 4.04 -10.45
CA ALA A 242 10.84 2.88 -11.00
C ALA A 242 10.33 1.56 -10.37
N ARG A 243 10.08 1.57 -9.06
CA ARG A 243 9.50 0.42 -8.38
C ARG A 243 8.07 0.13 -8.84
N VAL A 244 7.23 1.14 -8.97
CA VAL A 244 5.84 0.99 -9.46
C VAL A 244 5.81 0.41 -10.85
N ASP A 245 6.67 0.88 -11.77
CA ASP A 245 6.78 0.34 -13.13
C ASP A 245 7.16 -1.14 -13.12
N THR A 246 8.13 -1.52 -12.26
CA THR A 246 8.53 -2.90 -12.07
C THR A 246 7.36 -3.78 -11.60
N VAL A 247 6.60 -3.32 -10.59
CA VAL A 247 5.44 -4.05 -10.06
C VAL A 247 4.36 -4.19 -11.12
N ALA A 248 4.07 -3.12 -11.87
CA ALA A 248 3.09 -3.14 -12.95
C ALA A 248 3.48 -4.14 -14.05
N ALA A 249 4.75 -4.16 -14.45
CA ALA A 249 5.27 -5.10 -15.45
C ALA A 249 5.18 -6.56 -14.97
N ILE A 250 5.54 -6.85 -13.72
CA ILE A 250 5.42 -8.20 -13.14
C ILE A 250 3.96 -8.66 -13.13
N ARG A 251 3.05 -7.81 -12.67
CA ARG A 251 1.61 -8.16 -12.61
C ARG A 251 1.01 -8.37 -14.00
N HIS A 252 1.38 -7.55 -14.97
CA HIS A 252 0.97 -7.75 -16.36
C HIS A 252 1.47 -9.09 -16.90
N TYR A 253 2.77 -9.41 -16.70
CA TYR A 253 3.32 -10.70 -17.12
C TYR A 253 2.58 -11.88 -16.49
N LEU A 254 2.30 -11.82 -15.18
CA LEU A 254 1.57 -12.88 -14.48
C LEU A 254 0.15 -13.04 -15.00
N SER A 255 -0.58 -11.95 -15.27
CA SER A 255 -1.95 -12.01 -15.82
C SER A 255 -1.99 -12.61 -17.23
N VAL A 256 -1.01 -12.31 -18.08
CA VAL A 256 -0.89 -12.93 -19.41
C VAL A 256 -0.65 -14.43 -19.29
N ARG A 257 0.28 -14.84 -18.43
CA ARG A 257 0.59 -16.26 -18.18
C ARG A 257 -0.60 -17.03 -17.64
N GLU A 258 -1.37 -16.44 -16.75
CA GLU A 258 -2.59 -17.04 -16.20
C GLU A 258 -3.65 -17.22 -17.30
N ALA A 259 -3.86 -16.21 -18.13
CA ALA A 259 -4.79 -16.30 -19.27
C ALA A 259 -4.37 -17.39 -20.27
N GLU A 260 -3.08 -17.51 -20.58
CA GLU A 260 -2.55 -18.57 -21.44
C GLU A 260 -2.75 -19.98 -20.84
N ASN A 261 -2.58 -20.12 -19.51
CA ASN A 261 -2.80 -21.39 -18.82
C ASN A 261 -4.28 -21.79 -18.87
N LEU A 262 -5.18 -20.86 -18.53
CA LEU A 262 -6.62 -21.09 -18.60
C LEU A 262 -7.07 -21.46 -20.03
N GLY A 263 -6.51 -20.80 -21.04
CA GLY A 263 -6.78 -21.13 -22.44
C GLY A 263 -6.33 -22.56 -22.82
N ARG A 264 -5.16 -23.00 -22.33
CA ARG A 264 -4.66 -24.37 -22.52
C ARG A 264 -5.53 -25.40 -21.81
N GLU A 265 -5.95 -25.16 -20.59
CA GLU A 265 -6.83 -26.04 -19.82
C GLU A 265 -8.21 -26.17 -20.50
N ALA A 266 -8.79 -25.05 -20.94
CA ALA A 266 -10.05 -25.04 -21.66
C ALA A 266 -9.96 -25.82 -22.98
N GLY A 267 -8.85 -25.68 -23.73
CA GLY A 267 -8.59 -26.43 -24.95
C GLY A 267 -8.45 -27.92 -24.67
N ALA A 268 -7.75 -28.34 -23.61
CA ALA A 268 -7.62 -29.74 -23.23
C ALA A 268 -8.97 -30.37 -22.85
N VAL A 269 -9.81 -29.65 -22.12
CA VAL A 269 -11.17 -30.10 -21.76
C VAL A 269 -12.06 -30.23 -23.01
N ALA A 270 -11.96 -29.28 -23.96
CA ALA A 270 -12.71 -29.34 -25.20
C ALA A 270 -12.31 -30.55 -26.06
N ASN A 271 -11.00 -30.83 -26.19
CA ASN A 271 -10.48 -31.97 -26.89
C ASN A 271 -10.92 -33.31 -26.27
N ALA A 272 -10.83 -33.41 -24.91
CA ALA A 272 -11.28 -34.60 -24.21
C ALA A 272 -12.79 -34.89 -24.41
N ARG A 273 -13.62 -33.84 -24.47
CA ARG A 273 -15.07 -33.99 -24.80
C ARG A 273 -15.28 -34.41 -26.23
N ALA A 274 -14.54 -33.83 -27.19
CA ALA A 274 -14.65 -34.24 -28.60
C ALA A 274 -14.23 -35.70 -28.82
N GLU A 275 -13.21 -36.18 -28.12
CA GLU A 275 -12.81 -37.60 -28.14
C GLU A 275 -13.90 -38.51 -27.57
N GLN A 276 -14.52 -38.14 -26.42
CA GLN A 276 -15.64 -38.89 -25.85
C GLN A 276 -16.87 -38.93 -26.75
N ASP A 277 -17.18 -37.83 -27.43
CA ASP A 277 -18.30 -37.74 -28.37
C ASP A 277 -18.04 -38.63 -29.62
N THR A 278 -16.79 -38.70 -30.11
CA THR A 278 -16.38 -39.56 -31.22
C THR A 278 -16.45 -41.03 -30.83
N ASP A 279 -15.92 -41.39 -29.66
CA ASP A 279 -15.99 -42.77 -29.15
C ASP A 279 -17.45 -43.22 -28.92
N GLY A 280 -18.30 -42.31 -28.44
CA GLY A 280 -19.73 -42.53 -28.27
C GLY A 280 -20.45 -42.76 -29.62
N ALA A 281 -20.11 -42.00 -30.65
CA ALA A 281 -20.68 -42.14 -31.99
C ALA A 281 -20.22 -43.43 -32.65
N GLU A 282 -18.95 -43.81 -32.53
CA GLU A 282 -18.43 -45.09 -33.04
C GLU A 282 -19.07 -46.30 -32.32
N ALA A 283 -19.27 -46.21 -31.00
CA ALA A 283 -19.95 -47.27 -30.25
C ALA A 283 -21.42 -47.43 -30.65
N LEU A 284 -22.14 -46.34 -30.94
CA LEU A 284 -23.51 -46.38 -31.47
C LEU A 284 -23.58 -46.95 -32.88
N ASP A 285 -22.65 -46.58 -33.76
CA ASP A 285 -22.56 -47.12 -35.13
C ASP A 285 -22.22 -48.62 -35.12
N HIS A 286 -21.31 -49.05 -34.24
CA HIS A 286 -20.98 -50.46 -34.04
C HIS A 286 -22.19 -51.26 -33.49
N ALA A 287 -22.94 -50.72 -32.54
CA ALA A 287 -24.17 -51.34 -32.02
C ALA A 287 -25.26 -51.45 -33.12
N ALA A 288 -25.41 -50.41 -33.95
CA ALA A 288 -26.36 -50.41 -35.06
C ALA A 288 -26.03 -51.47 -36.14
N ARG A 289 -24.74 -51.65 -36.39
CA ARG A 289 -24.29 -52.70 -37.36
C ARG A 289 -24.48 -54.15 -36.88
N GLN A 290 -24.53 -54.37 -35.55
CA GLN A 290 -24.76 -55.72 -35.00
C GLN A 290 -26.23 -56.17 -35.03
N GLY A 291 -27.16 -55.26 -35.36
CA GLY A 291 -28.60 -55.54 -35.42
C GLY A 291 -29.22 -55.88 -34.06
N PRO A 292 -30.54 -56.03 -33.98
CA PRO A 292 -31.20 -56.29 -32.73
C PRO A 292 -30.76 -57.60 -32.11
N GLY A 293 -30.33 -57.58 -30.86
CA GLY A 293 -29.84 -58.69 -30.09
C GLY A 293 -30.88 -59.83 -30.01
N PRO A 294 -30.46 -61.05 -29.62
CA PRO A 294 -31.34 -62.19 -29.53
C PRO A 294 -32.63 -62.03 -28.74
N VAL A 295 -32.56 -61.17 -27.71
CA VAL A 295 -33.70 -60.86 -26.82
C VAL A 295 -34.72 -59.93 -27.48
N GLU A 296 -34.29 -59.02 -28.32
CA GLU A 296 -35.16 -58.07 -29.02
C GLU A 296 -35.82 -58.73 -30.24
N ARG A 297 -35.12 -59.64 -30.90
CA ARG A 297 -35.70 -60.52 -31.93
C ARG A 297 -36.79 -61.46 -31.38
N LEU A 298 -36.68 -61.84 -30.07
CA LEU A 298 -37.70 -62.63 -29.41
C LEU A 298 -38.95 -61.81 -29.08
N ARG A 299 -38.74 -60.57 -28.65
CA ARG A 299 -39.82 -59.59 -28.34
C ARG A 299 -40.66 -59.26 -29.58
N HIS A 300 -40.01 -59.00 -30.74
CA HIS A 300 -40.72 -58.75 -32.01
C HIS A 300 -41.47 -59.93 -32.52
N ARG A 301 -41.09 -61.17 -32.19
CA ARG A 301 -41.84 -62.41 -32.53
C ARG A 301 -43.04 -62.61 -31.59
N MET A 302 -43.01 -62.11 -30.38
CA MET A 302 -44.10 -62.28 -29.40
C MET A 302 -45.20 -61.18 -29.43
N THR A 303 -44.92 -60.03 -30.04
CA THR A 303 -45.89 -58.95 -30.20
C THR A 303 -46.55 -58.80 -31.52
N GLY A 304 -46.29 -59.78 -32.46
CA GLY A 304 -46.86 -59.79 -33.80
C GLY A 304 -48.13 -60.64 -33.96
N SER A 305 -49.07 -60.55 -33.01
CA SER A 305 -50.42 -61.09 -33.25
C SER A 305 -51.38 -60.65 -32.16
N ILE A 306 -51.94 -59.46 -32.28
CA ILE A 306 -53.27 -59.13 -31.79
C ILE A 306 -53.77 -57.92 -32.60
N ALA A 307 -54.73 -58.16 -33.48
CA ALA A 307 -55.56 -57.13 -34.10
C ALA A 307 -56.59 -56.63 -33.07
N VAL A 308 -56.74 -55.30 -32.92
CA VAL A 308 -57.82 -54.66 -32.16
C VAL A 308 -58.48 -53.62 -33.02
N PRO A 309 -59.83 -53.57 -33.09
CA PRO A 309 -60.58 -52.71 -34.01
C PRO A 309 -60.60 -51.23 -33.56
N ASP A 310 -60.82 -50.44 -34.57
CA ASP A 310 -61.15 -49.06 -34.68
C ASP A 310 -62.39 -48.67 -33.81
N GLU A 311 -62.29 -47.67 -32.98
CA GLU A 311 -63.43 -46.85 -32.55
C GLU A 311 -63.03 -45.39 -32.50
N ARG A 312 -63.76 -44.63 -33.34
CA ARG A 312 -63.79 -43.18 -33.43
C ARG A 312 -64.64 -42.61 -32.29
N ASP A 313 -64.37 -41.47 -31.81
CA ASP A 313 -65.20 -40.26 -31.98
C ASP A 313 -65.20 -39.34 -30.75
N GLN A 314 -65.23 -38.05 -31.09
CA GLN A 314 -65.80 -36.89 -30.37
C GLN A 314 -65.04 -36.21 -29.25
N SER A 315 -64.54 -35.08 -29.66
CA SER A 315 -64.97 -33.67 -29.38
C SER A 315 -65.10 -33.24 -27.90
N ASP A 316 -64.42 -32.24 -27.51
CA ASP A 316 -64.90 -30.89 -27.24
C ASP A 316 -63.89 -30.09 -26.41
N GLU A 317 -63.52 -28.94 -26.95
CA GLU A 317 -63.15 -27.73 -26.19
C GLU A 317 -64.39 -27.09 -25.57
N PRO A 318 -64.37 -26.09 -24.65
CA PRO A 318 -63.51 -24.92 -24.70
C PRO A 318 -63.15 -24.27 -23.34
N ASP A 319 -62.27 -23.27 -23.48
CA ASP A 319 -62.16 -21.92 -22.82
C ASP A 319 -62.39 -21.80 -21.31
N ASP A 320 -61.51 -21.14 -20.64
CA ASP A 320 -61.68 -19.74 -20.23
C ASP A 320 -60.51 -19.17 -19.37
N HIS A 321 -60.08 -17.99 -19.72
CA HIS A 321 -59.35 -17.01 -18.94
C HIS A 321 -60.37 -16.17 -18.10
N PRO A 322 -60.04 -15.18 -17.27
CA PRO A 322 -58.83 -14.64 -16.68
C PRO A 322 -58.98 -14.12 -15.22
N GLY A 323 -57.99 -13.37 -14.77
CA GLY A 323 -58.12 -12.40 -13.64
C GLY A 323 -56.94 -12.43 -12.69
N ASP A 324 -56.08 -11.53 -12.68
CA ASP A 324 -55.94 -10.09 -12.41
C ASP A 324 -55.98 -9.74 -10.90
N VAL A 325 -55.11 -8.76 -10.57
CA VAL A 325 -55.06 -7.85 -9.38
C VAL A 325 -54.46 -8.46 -8.09
N GLY A 326 -53.44 -7.88 -7.52
CA GLY A 326 -53.17 -6.54 -7.12
C GLY A 326 -52.09 -6.47 -6.05
N ARG A 327 -51.25 -5.57 -6.18
CA ARG A 327 -50.75 -4.44 -5.36
C ARG A 327 -50.76 -4.52 -3.83
N THR A 328 -49.67 -3.91 -3.35
CA THR A 328 -49.40 -3.17 -2.07
C THR A 328 -48.87 -4.04 -0.92
N ALA A 329 -47.83 -3.68 -0.22
CA ALA A 329 -47.24 -2.41 0.15
C ALA A 329 -45.73 -2.58 0.29
#